data_9e8baf7e676a94fb29a8aa41ec424f16
#
_entry.id   9e8baf7e676a94fb29a8aa41ec424f16
#
_cell.length_a   1.000
_cell.length_b   1.000
_cell.length_c   1.000
_cell.angle_alpha   90.00
_cell.angle_beta   90.00
_cell.angle_gamma   90.00
#
_symmetry.space_group_name_H-M   'P 1'
#
loop_
_entity.id
_entity.type
_entity.pdbx_description
1 polymer ?
#
loop_
_entity_poly.entity_id
_entity_poly.type
_entity_poly.pdbx_seq_one_letter_code
_entity_poly.pdbx_strand_id
1 'polypeptide(L)'
;MKNLLFGFVCFGIWPVFSQSTLEQQFIDIEPKVIAWRRHFHQNPELSNREYKTAEKIASHLKSLGLEVETGVAKTGVVGLLKGAQPGKVIALRADIDALPVTERNSLPFKSEVKTTFLNTETGVMHACGHDTHTAILMGVAEILAQNKNKINGTVKFIFQPAEEGPPPGEEGGAPLMIKEGVLKNPNVDAIFGLHIRSNYEVGTIHYKKGGTMAAVDRFIVQVKGKQTHGGRPWQGVDPILISAKIIDGFQSIISRNTKLVDEAAVISVGKITAGTRFNIIPETTEFIGTIRTLDPNMRTLIIERMESICTNVATAYGGEASLQVEEQTAITFNDSNLVDKMLPSLEKVVGKENVRIRKATTGGEDFSYFQKEIPGFYFFLGGMTPGNKKFYPHHTPDFTIDESGLITGVKVFTQMTFDFLNQ
;
A
#
# COMPACT_ATOMS: atom_id res chain seq x y z
N MET A 1 43.46 -74.34 -23.37
CA MET A 1 42.45 -73.91 -22.38
C MET A 1 42.47 -72.34 -22.39
N LYS A 2 41.52 -71.73 -23.06
CA LYS A 2 41.41 -70.23 -23.16
C LYS A 2 40.28 -69.82 -22.22
N ASN A 3 40.61 -69.09 -21.15
CA ASN A 3 39.63 -68.51 -20.25
C ASN A 3 39.09 -67.21 -20.86
N LEU A 4 37.78 -67.16 -21.14
CA LEU A 4 37.03 -65.94 -21.49
C LEU A 4 36.55 -65.27 -20.19
N LEU A 5 37.05 -64.08 -19.86
CA LEU A 5 36.47 -63.22 -18.84
C LEU A 5 35.30 -62.42 -19.43
N PHE A 6 34.09 -62.65 -18.92
CA PHE A 6 32.92 -61.82 -19.21
C PHE A 6 32.89 -60.65 -18.19
N GLY A 7 33.18 -59.46 -18.64
CA GLY A 7 32.99 -58.24 -17.87
C GLY A 7 31.51 -57.81 -17.86
N PHE A 8 30.87 -57.83 -16.69
CA PHE A 8 29.53 -57.26 -16.51
C PHE A 8 29.66 -55.75 -16.39
N VAL A 9 29.18 -54.99 -17.39
CA VAL A 9 29.02 -53.55 -17.31
C VAL A 9 27.64 -53.26 -16.73
N CYS A 10 27.58 -52.88 -15.45
CA CYS A 10 26.37 -52.34 -14.81
C CYS A 10 26.14 -50.92 -15.29
N PHE A 11 25.19 -50.73 -16.19
CA PHE A 11 24.61 -49.40 -16.48
C PHE A 11 23.75 -48.97 -15.31
N GLY A 12 24.27 -48.12 -14.42
CA GLY A 12 23.49 -47.44 -13.41
C GLY A 12 22.54 -46.45 -14.07
N ILE A 13 21.23 -46.74 -14.05
CA ILE A 13 20.20 -45.80 -14.44
C ILE A 13 20.10 -44.79 -13.25
N TRP A 14 20.73 -43.62 -13.39
CA TRP A 14 20.52 -42.53 -12.48
C TRP A 14 19.17 -41.90 -12.87
N PRO A 15 18.24 -41.73 -11.88
CA PRO A 15 16.99 -41.02 -12.18
C PRO A 15 17.34 -39.59 -12.54
N VAL A 16 17.12 -39.19 -13.79
CA VAL A 16 17.12 -37.82 -14.21
C VAL A 16 15.84 -37.19 -13.64
N PHE A 17 15.95 -36.52 -12.48
CA PHE A 17 14.89 -35.68 -11.99
C PHE A 17 14.76 -34.53 -13.00
N SER A 18 13.81 -34.63 -13.90
CA SER A 18 13.42 -33.52 -14.77
C SER A 18 12.90 -32.41 -13.85
N GLN A 19 13.60 -31.27 -13.85
CA GLN A 19 13.13 -30.08 -13.15
C GLN A 19 11.80 -29.67 -13.81
N SER A 20 10.73 -29.53 -13.01
CA SER A 20 9.41 -29.12 -13.52
C SER A 20 9.52 -27.78 -14.25
N THR A 21 8.77 -27.61 -15.33
CA THR A 21 8.72 -26.34 -16.06
C THR A 21 8.19 -25.24 -15.14
N LEU A 22 8.53 -23.98 -15.40
CA LEU A 22 8.02 -22.84 -14.64
C LEU A 22 6.48 -22.80 -14.67
N GLU A 23 5.88 -23.15 -15.81
CA GLU A 23 4.42 -23.18 -15.94
C GLU A 23 3.80 -24.29 -15.06
N GLN A 24 4.44 -25.46 -14.98
CA GLN A 24 3.98 -26.52 -14.08
C GLN A 24 4.08 -26.06 -12.60
N GLN A 25 5.16 -25.35 -12.23
CA GLN A 25 5.31 -24.81 -10.88
C GLN A 25 4.21 -23.81 -10.53
N PHE A 26 3.75 -23.01 -11.50
CA PHE A 26 2.59 -22.10 -11.29
C PHE A 26 1.28 -22.86 -11.09
N ILE A 27 1.07 -23.95 -11.84
CA ILE A 27 -0.11 -24.82 -11.63
C ILE A 27 -0.07 -25.47 -10.24
N ASP A 28 1.08 -25.94 -9.81
CA ASP A 28 1.25 -26.63 -8.52
C ASP A 28 1.14 -25.70 -7.31
N ILE A 29 1.51 -24.41 -7.44
CA ILE A 29 1.46 -23.44 -6.35
C ILE A 29 0.08 -22.80 -6.16
N GLU A 30 -0.73 -22.69 -7.20
CA GLU A 30 -2.03 -22.00 -7.17
C GLU A 30 -2.94 -22.48 -6.03
N PRO A 31 -3.17 -23.78 -5.82
CA PRO A 31 -3.98 -24.27 -4.69
C PRO A 31 -3.45 -23.85 -3.32
N LYS A 32 -2.12 -23.76 -3.17
CA LYS A 32 -1.48 -23.32 -1.93
C LYS A 32 -1.73 -21.84 -1.68
N VAL A 33 -1.58 -21.00 -2.71
CA VAL A 33 -1.81 -19.54 -2.64
C VAL A 33 -3.27 -19.27 -2.22
N ILE A 34 -4.24 -19.97 -2.81
CA ILE A 34 -5.65 -19.88 -2.43
C ILE A 34 -5.84 -20.33 -0.96
N ALA A 35 -5.22 -21.43 -0.56
CA ALA A 35 -5.32 -21.92 0.82
C ALA A 35 -4.72 -20.94 1.84
N TRP A 36 -3.57 -20.33 1.55
CA TRP A 36 -2.97 -19.29 2.40
C TRP A 36 -3.84 -18.06 2.49
N ARG A 37 -4.36 -17.55 1.37
CA ARG A 37 -5.30 -16.42 1.34
C ARG A 37 -6.50 -16.68 2.24
N ARG A 38 -7.16 -17.83 2.10
CA ARG A 38 -8.32 -18.20 2.92
C ARG A 38 -7.98 -18.34 4.40
N HIS A 39 -6.79 -18.85 4.71
CA HIS A 39 -6.31 -18.93 6.09
C HIS A 39 -6.14 -17.55 6.72
N PHE A 40 -5.49 -16.59 6.03
CA PHE A 40 -5.34 -15.23 6.53
C PHE A 40 -6.69 -14.51 6.63
N HIS A 41 -7.56 -14.69 5.64
CA HIS A 41 -8.90 -14.12 5.66
C HIS A 41 -9.74 -14.59 6.85
N GLN A 42 -9.61 -15.86 7.21
CA GLN A 42 -10.32 -16.45 8.35
C GLN A 42 -9.72 -16.06 9.71
N ASN A 43 -8.44 -15.68 9.74
CA ASN A 43 -7.69 -15.35 10.94
C ASN A 43 -7.02 -13.98 10.83
N PRO A 44 -7.77 -12.90 10.58
CA PRO A 44 -7.22 -11.58 10.35
C PRO A 44 -6.75 -10.95 11.66
N GLU A 45 -5.69 -10.15 11.58
CA GLU A 45 -5.12 -9.41 12.70
C GLU A 45 -4.99 -7.93 12.33
N LEU A 46 -5.29 -7.03 13.30
CA LEU A 46 -5.21 -5.58 13.09
C LEU A 46 -3.77 -5.08 13.00
N SER A 47 -3.61 -3.89 12.43
CA SER A 47 -2.33 -3.16 12.33
C SER A 47 -1.52 -3.20 13.63
N ASN A 48 -0.23 -3.52 13.56
CA ASN A 48 0.68 -3.75 14.68
C ASN A 48 0.30 -4.91 15.63
N ARG A 49 -0.59 -5.80 15.22
CA ARG A 49 -1.05 -6.98 15.99
C ARG A 49 -0.97 -8.27 15.16
N GLU A 50 -0.30 -8.23 14.02
CA GLU A 50 -0.21 -9.30 13.00
C GLU A 50 0.76 -10.43 13.41
N TYR A 51 0.75 -10.85 14.70
CA TYR A 51 1.72 -11.78 15.27
C TYR A 51 1.65 -13.19 14.66
N LYS A 52 0.44 -13.76 14.53
CA LYS A 52 0.24 -15.10 13.95
C LYS A 52 0.43 -15.08 12.44
N THR A 53 0.03 -14.01 11.80
CA THR A 53 0.28 -13.75 10.37
C THR A 53 1.78 -13.75 10.12
N ALA A 54 2.55 -12.97 10.89
CA ALA A 54 4.00 -12.90 10.82
C ALA A 54 4.68 -14.25 11.09
N GLU A 55 4.23 -14.99 12.11
CA GLU A 55 4.75 -16.32 12.44
C GLU A 55 4.60 -17.30 11.28
N LYS A 56 3.41 -17.32 10.65
CA LYS A 56 3.12 -18.19 9.50
C LYS A 56 3.98 -17.83 8.29
N ILE A 57 4.11 -16.54 7.98
CA ILE A 57 4.98 -16.04 6.91
C ILE A 57 6.43 -16.44 7.17
N ALA A 58 6.95 -16.13 8.35
CA ALA A 58 8.34 -16.45 8.72
C ALA A 58 8.64 -17.94 8.68
N SER A 59 7.72 -18.78 9.16
CA SER A 59 7.84 -20.24 9.08
C SER A 59 7.92 -20.73 7.64
N HIS A 60 7.06 -20.22 6.75
CA HIS A 60 7.09 -20.54 5.33
C HIS A 60 8.42 -20.17 4.69
N LEU A 61 8.87 -18.90 4.84
CA LEU A 61 10.12 -18.43 4.25
C LEU A 61 11.34 -19.23 4.76
N LYS A 62 11.39 -19.55 6.06
CA LYS A 62 12.44 -20.40 6.64
C LYS A 62 12.43 -21.80 6.04
N SER A 63 11.25 -22.39 5.79
CA SER A 63 11.14 -23.73 5.17
C SER A 63 11.68 -23.77 3.74
N LEU A 64 11.71 -22.62 3.06
CA LEU A 64 12.30 -22.44 1.73
C LEU A 64 13.81 -22.18 1.74
N GLY A 65 14.41 -22.05 2.94
CA GLY A 65 15.84 -21.79 3.12
C GLY A 65 16.24 -20.33 2.92
N LEU A 66 15.33 -19.38 3.07
CA LEU A 66 15.63 -17.96 3.07
C LEU A 66 16.23 -17.52 4.41
N GLU A 67 17.05 -16.46 4.38
CA GLU A 67 17.42 -15.72 5.58
C GLU A 67 16.22 -14.86 6.01
N VAL A 68 15.74 -15.03 7.25
CA VAL A 68 14.48 -14.42 7.70
C VAL A 68 14.69 -13.59 8.95
N GLU A 69 14.32 -12.33 8.89
CA GLU A 69 14.21 -11.40 10.01
C GLU A 69 12.74 -11.18 10.36
N THR A 70 12.41 -11.17 11.66
CA THR A 70 11.05 -10.97 12.17
C THR A 70 11.03 -9.81 13.16
N GLY A 71 9.86 -9.20 13.35
CA GLY A 71 9.71 -8.07 14.28
C GLY A 71 10.14 -6.74 13.69
N VAL A 72 10.38 -6.66 12.38
CA VAL A 72 10.66 -5.39 11.68
C VAL A 72 9.38 -4.55 11.69
N ALA A 73 9.48 -3.32 12.16
CA ALA A 73 8.32 -2.45 12.43
C ALA A 73 7.25 -3.18 13.28
N LYS A 74 7.69 -3.88 14.35
CA LYS A 74 6.92 -4.65 15.33
C LYS A 74 6.54 -6.06 14.85
N THR A 75 5.75 -6.20 13.80
CA THR A 75 5.20 -7.48 13.34
C THR A 75 5.60 -7.84 11.91
N GLY A 76 6.34 -6.98 11.22
CA GLY A 76 6.79 -7.24 9.86
C GLY A 76 7.81 -8.37 9.75
N VAL A 77 7.88 -8.96 8.57
CA VAL A 77 8.80 -10.06 8.24
C VAL A 77 9.57 -9.71 6.97
N VAL A 78 10.88 -9.90 7.00
CA VAL A 78 11.76 -9.72 5.85
C VAL A 78 12.47 -11.02 5.53
N GLY A 79 12.37 -11.46 4.28
CA GLY A 79 13.08 -12.64 3.77
C GLY A 79 14.12 -12.25 2.71
N LEU A 80 15.32 -12.84 2.76
CA LEU A 80 16.35 -12.65 1.73
C LEU A 80 16.58 -13.97 0.98
N LEU A 81 16.45 -13.92 -0.34
CA LEU A 81 16.82 -14.98 -1.26
C LEU A 81 18.03 -14.52 -2.08
N LYS A 82 19.19 -15.10 -1.82
CA LYS A 82 20.41 -14.87 -2.60
C LYS A 82 20.40 -15.80 -3.82
N GLY A 83 20.51 -15.25 -5.01
CA GLY A 83 20.62 -15.98 -6.26
C GLY A 83 21.97 -16.67 -6.46
N ALA A 84 22.18 -17.19 -7.67
CA ALA A 84 23.42 -17.92 -8.02
C ALA A 84 24.64 -17.03 -8.17
N GLN A 85 24.44 -15.79 -8.57
CA GLN A 85 25.52 -14.83 -8.79
C GLN A 85 25.23 -13.51 -8.06
N PRO A 86 26.23 -12.75 -7.63
CA PRO A 86 26.06 -11.37 -7.17
C PRO A 86 25.41 -10.52 -8.26
N GLY A 87 24.61 -9.55 -7.86
CA GLY A 87 23.94 -8.62 -8.78
C GLY A 87 23.10 -7.59 -8.04
N LYS A 88 22.13 -7.03 -8.73
CA LYS A 88 21.17 -6.07 -8.19
C LYS A 88 20.33 -6.67 -7.08
N VAL A 89 19.73 -5.81 -6.28
CA VAL A 89 18.80 -6.18 -5.23
C VAL A 89 17.42 -5.62 -5.55
N ILE A 90 16.44 -6.50 -5.67
CA ILE A 90 15.03 -6.13 -5.85
C ILE A 90 14.28 -6.38 -4.55
N ALA A 91 13.37 -5.47 -4.17
CA ALA A 91 12.39 -5.73 -3.12
C ALA A 91 11.00 -5.99 -3.72
N LEU A 92 10.30 -6.96 -3.17
CA LEU A 92 8.90 -7.25 -3.42
C LEU A 92 8.13 -7.04 -2.11
N ARG A 93 7.08 -6.23 -2.11
CA ARG A 93 6.32 -5.88 -0.90
C ARG A 93 4.89 -6.41 -0.96
N ALA A 94 4.43 -6.92 0.16
CA ALA A 94 3.03 -7.15 0.47
C ALA A 94 2.73 -6.58 1.87
N ASP A 95 1.61 -5.86 2.01
CA ASP A 95 1.01 -5.53 3.29
C ASP A 95 0.34 -6.75 3.91
N ILE A 96 0.17 -6.77 5.26
CA ILE A 96 -0.32 -7.97 5.96
C ILE A 96 -1.41 -7.71 7.00
N ASP A 97 -1.77 -6.44 7.26
CA ASP A 97 -2.75 -6.06 8.27
C ASP A 97 -4.19 -6.14 7.79
N ALA A 98 -5.11 -6.24 8.73
CA ALA A 98 -6.56 -6.26 8.52
C ALA A 98 -7.23 -5.04 9.20
N LEU A 99 -8.52 -4.84 8.88
CA LEU A 99 -9.31 -3.71 9.31
C LEU A 99 -10.32 -4.06 10.41
N PRO A 100 -10.73 -3.09 11.25
CA PRO A 100 -11.77 -3.26 12.27
C PRO A 100 -13.17 -3.22 11.61
N VAL A 101 -13.46 -4.21 10.77
CA VAL A 101 -14.70 -4.36 10.00
C VAL A 101 -15.36 -5.68 10.35
N THR A 102 -16.67 -5.68 10.63
CA THR A 102 -17.46 -6.90 10.84
C THR A 102 -17.92 -7.44 9.50
N GLU A 103 -17.43 -8.61 9.11
CA GLU A 103 -17.75 -9.24 7.84
C GLU A 103 -19.21 -9.71 7.75
N ARG A 104 -19.87 -9.43 6.62
CA ARG A 104 -21.27 -9.79 6.36
C ARG A 104 -21.49 -10.79 5.23
N ASN A 105 -20.43 -11.10 4.47
CA ASN A 105 -20.59 -12.05 3.36
C ASN A 105 -20.82 -13.50 3.86
N SER A 106 -21.08 -14.41 2.94
CA SER A 106 -21.36 -15.83 3.23
C SER A 106 -20.22 -16.77 2.81
N LEU A 107 -18.98 -16.26 2.75
CA LEU A 107 -17.84 -17.10 2.39
C LEU A 107 -17.64 -18.22 3.43
N PRO A 108 -17.31 -19.45 3.00
CA PRO A 108 -17.08 -20.57 3.95
C PRO A 108 -15.86 -20.37 4.86
N PHE A 109 -15.02 -19.40 4.54
CA PHE A 109 -13.82 -18.98 5.29
C PHE A 109 -13.92 -17.52 5.78
N LYS A 110 -15.14 -16.98 5.92
CA LYS A 110 -15.34 -15.64 6.47
C LYS A 110 -14.70 -15.51 7.85
N SER A 111 -14.31 -14.31 8.21
CA SER A 111 -13.81 -14.01 9.54
C SER A 111 -14.94 -13.97 10.57
N GLU A 112 -14.73 -14.64 11.71
CA GLU A 112 -15.56 -14.51 12.92
C GLU A 112 -14.78 -13.88 14.08
N VAL A 113 -13.58 -13.34 13.80
CA VAL A 113 -12.72 -12.69 14.78
C VAL A 113 -13.36 -11.41 15.28
N LYS A 114 -13.38 -11.23 16.59
CA LYS A 114 -13.87 -10.04 17.28
C LYS A 114 -12.79 -9.45 18.18
N THR A 115 -12.78 -8.14 18.29
CA THR A 115 -11.85 -7.41 19.13
C THR A 115 -12.46 -6.10 19.63
N THR A 116 -11.77 -5.41 20.51
CA THR A 116 -12.06 -4.03 20.88
C THR A 116 -11.09 -3.10 20.17
N PHE A 117 -11.59 -2.19 19.36
CA PHE A 117 -10.82 -1.15 18.68
C PHE A 117 -11.37 0.24 19.09
N LEU A 118 -10.48 1.11 19.59
CA LEU A 118 -10.85 2.46 20.10
C LEU A 118 -12.06 2.43 21.07
N ASN A 119 -12.05 1.49 22.02
CA ASN A 119 -13.10 1.26 23.02
C ASN A 119 -14.46 0.81 22.44
N THR A 120 -14.50 0.34 21.19
CA THR A 120 -15.70 -0.19 20.53
C THR A 120 -15.49 -1.64 20.14
N GLU A 121 -16.43 -2.53 20.48
CA GLU A 121 -16.42 -3.91 19.97
C GLU A 121 -16.68 -3.93 18.48
N THR A 122 -15.86 -4.66 17.73
CA THR A 122 -15.95 -4.79 16.28
C THR A 122 -15.45 -6.16 15.83
N GLY A 123 -15.84 -6.57 14.62
CA GLY A 123 -15.17 -7.66 13.91
C GLY A 123 -13.82 -7.23 13.34
N VAL A 124 -13.05 -8.20 12.88
CA VAL A 124 -11.81 -7.96 12.14
C VAL A 124 -11.93 -8.66 10.78
N MET A 125 -11.58 -7.98 9.71
CA MET A 125 -11.71 -8.51 8.35
C MET A 125 -10.59 -7.99 7.44
N HIS A 126 -10.05 -8.83 6.58
CA HIS A 126 -9.26 -8.38 5.43
C HIS A 126 -10.16 -7.73 4.37
N ALA A 127 -10.67 -6.53 4.69
CA ALA A 127 -11.59 -5.80 3.82
C ALA A 127 -10.86 -4.94 2.77
N CYS A 128 -9.52 -4.98 2.72
CA CYS A 128 -8.70 -4.35 1.69
C CYS A 128 -8.01 -5.34 0.74
N GLY A 129 -7.91 -6.61 1.12
CA GLY A 129 -7.34 -7.67 0.29
C GLY A 129 -5.87 -7.97 0.59
N HIS A 130 -5.33 -7.54 1.75
CA HIS A 130 -3.94 -7.79 2.15
C HIS A 130 -3.67 -9.28 2.38
N ASP A 131 -4.68 -10.09 2.70
CA ASP A 131 -4.64 -11.54 2.68
C ASP A 131 -4.22 -12.11 1.31
N THR A 132 -4.65 -11.45 0.22
CA THR A 132 -4.27 -11.84 -1.16
C THR A 132 -2.85 -11.43 -1.48
N HIS A 133 -2.43 -10.23 -1.07
CA HIS A 133 -1.07 -9.73 -1.31
C HIS A 133 -0.04 -10.61 -0.59
N THR A 134 -0.33 -10.92 0.68
CA THR A 134 0.47 -11.84 1.51
C THR A 134 0.61 -13.21 0.84
N ALA A 135 -0.51 -13.82 0.44
CA ALA A 135 -0.51 -15.15 -0.18
C ALA A 135 0.23 -15.18 -1.53
N ILE A 136 0.04 -14.15 -2.36
CA ILE A 136 0.76 -13.99 -3.62
C ILE A 136 2.27 -13.94 -3.36
N LEU A 137 2.72 -13.09 -2.43
CA LEU A 137 4.15 -12.92 -2.16
C LEU A 137 4.78 -14.19 -1.56
N MET A 138 4.06 -14.95 -0.74
CA MET A 138 4.49 -16.28 -0.28
C MET A 138 4.65 -17.25 -1.45
N GLY A 139 3.72 -17.25 -2.42
CA GLY A 139 3.81 -18.05 -3.63
C GLY A 139 5.02 -17.67 -4.49
N VAL A 140 5.27 -16.38 -4.66
CA VAL A 140 6.46 -15.87 -5.37
C VAL A 140 7.75 -16.35 -4.69
N ALA A 141 7.81 -16.29 -3.35
CA ALA A 141 8.98 -16.75 -2.60
C ALA A 141 9.26 -18.24 -2.85
N GLU A 142 8.23 -19.10 -2.88
CA GLU A 142 8.38 -20.52 -3.17
C GLU A 142 8.88 -20.77 -4.61
N ILE A 143 8.29 -20.12 -5.62
CA ILE A 143 8.72 -20.24 -7.01
C ILE A 143 10.16 -19.76 -7.21
N LEU A 144 10.52 -18.61 -6.64
CA LEU A 144 11.87 -18.05 -6.79
C LEU A 144 12.91 -18.88 -6.04
N ALA A 145 12.59 -19.43 -4.86
CA ALA A 145 13.47 -20.33 -4.14
C ALA A 145 13.77 -21.62 -4.93
N GLN A 146 12.77 -22.21 -5.60
CA GLN A 146 12.94 -23.36 -6.48
C GLN A 146 13.81 -23.05 -7.73
N ASN A 147 13.87 -21.79 -8.12
CA ASN A 147 14.59 -21.30 -9.30
C ASN A 147 15.78 -20.38 -8.97
N LYS A 148 16.30 -20.41 -7.71
CA LYS A 148 17.38 -19.50 -7.28
C LYS A 148 18.63 -19.55 -8.12
N ASN A 149 18.88 -20.68 -8.78
CA ASN A 149 20.00 -20.86 -9.71
C ASN A 149 19.87 -20.08 -11.02
N LYS A 150 18.68 -19.53 -11.31
CA LYS A 150 18.40 -18.67 -12.49
C LYS A 150 18.38 -17.18 -12.14
N ILE A 151 18.67 -16.83 -10.88
CA ILE A 151 18.62 -15.46 -10.36
C ILE A 151 20.04 -14.92 -10.24
N ASN A 152 20.32 -13.76 -10.88
CA ASN A 152 21.55 -13.00 -10.72
C ASN A 152 21.27 -11.79 -9.82
N GLY A 153 21.63 -11.90 -8.52
CA GLY A 153 21.35 -10.87 -7.53
C GLY A 153 20.62 -11.39 -6.30
N THR A 154 19.88 -10.50 -5.64
CA THR A 154 19.17 -10.82 -4.39
C THR A 154 17.72 -10.34 -4.47
N VAL A 155 16.79 -11.16 -3.96
CA VAL A 155 15.40 -10.77 -3.76
C VAL A 155 15.14 -10.58 -2.28
N LYS A 156 14.64 -9.39 -1.91
CA LYS A 156 14.19 -9.06 -0.57
C LYS A 156 12.66 -9.08 -0.54
N PHE A 157 12.08 -10.01 0.19
CA PHE A 157 10.64 -10.10 0.42
C PHE A 157 10.29 -9.28 1.65
N ILE A 158 9.43 -8.29 1.50
CA ILE A 158 9.00 -7.40 2.58
C ILE A 158 7.51 -7.64 2.84
N PHE A 159 7.19 -8.26 3.97
CA PHE A 159 5.84 -8.41 4.47
C PHE A 159 5.62 -7.32 5.51
N GLN A 160 4.91 -6.29 5.10
CA GLN A 160 4.80 -5.02 5.81
C GLN A 160 3.55 -4.98 6.70
N PRO A 161 3.68 -4.68 8.00
CA PRO A 161 2.54 -4.47 8.89
C PRO A 161 1.98 -3.05 8.77
N ALA A 162 0.76 -2.86 9.30
CA ALA A 162 0.16 -1.55 9.58
C ALA A 162 0.14 -0.58 8.39
N GLU A 163 -0.22 -1.04 7.18
CA GLU A 163 -0.43 -0.19 6.00
C GLU A 163 -1.62 0.75 6.21
N GLU A 164 -2.70 0.25 6.81
CA GLU A 164 -3.94 0.99 7.11
C GLU A 164 -3.77 2.00 8.25
N GLY A 165 -2.56 2.10 8.78
CA GLY A 165 -2.16 2.98 9.87
C GLY A 165 -2.04 2.27 11.22
N PRO A 166 -1.00 2.62 11.99
CA PRO A 166 -0.82 2.08 13.33
C PRO A 166 -1.89 2.59 14.30
N PRO A 167 -2.17 1.87 15.40
CA PRO A 167 -3.02 2.37 16.47
C PRO A 167 -2.57 3.73 16.99
N PRO A 168 -3.48 4.59 17.49
CA PRO A 168 -3.14 5.91 18.01
C PRO A 168 -2.01 5.87 19.04
N GLY A 169 -1.00 6.71 18.87
CA GLY A 169 0.18 6.79 19.74
C GLY A 169 1.26 5.76 19.45
N GLU A 170 1.10 4.93 18.42
CA GLU A 170 2.11 3.98 17.96
C GLU A 170 2.75 4.42 16.63
N GLU A 171 4.01 4.06 16.42
CA GLU A 171 4.65 4.08 15.10
C GLU A 171 4.39 2.74 14.41
N GLY A 172 4.39 2.71 13.07
CA GLY A 172 4.20 1.48 12.27
C GLY A 172 4.32 1.74 10.77
N GLY A 173 3.93 0.74 9.98
CA GLY A 173 3.88 0.83 8.52
C GLY A 173 5.24 0.98 7.84
N ALA A 174 5.21 1.40 6.58
CA ALA A 174 6.41 1.63 5.78
C ALA A 174 7.37 2.66 6.41
N PRO A 175 6.92 3.77 7.03
CA PRO A 175 7.81 4.71 7.68
C PRO A 175 8.70 4.07 8.77
N LEU A 176 8.13 3.21 9.61
CA LEU A 176 8.90 2.54 10.66
C LEU A 176 9.86 1.48 10.07
N MET A 177 9.43 0.71 9.06
CA MET A 177 10.32 -0.22 8.35
C MET A 177 11.54 0.49 7.74
N ILE A 178 11.35 1.66 7.13
CA ILE A 178 12.42 2.47 6.55
C ILE A 178 13.36 2.99 7.64
N LYS A 179 12.81 3.50 8.73
CA LYS A 179 13.56 3.97 9.91
C LYS A 179 14.45 2.86 10.50
N GLU A 180 13.95 1.62 10.51
CA GLU A 180 14.70 0.43 10.95
C GLU A 180 15.66 -0.13 9.88
N GLY A 181 15.70 0.47 8.68
CA GLY A 181 16.68 0.17 7.65
C GLY A 181 16.31 -0.96 6.70
N VAL A 182 15.04 -1.27 6.50
CA VAL A 182 14.57 -2.36 5.63
C VAL A 182 15.11 -2.28 4.20
N LEU A 183 15.40 -1.08 3.69
CA LEU A 183 15.98 -0.88 2.35
C LEU A 183 17.51 -1.01 2.30
N LYS A 184 18.14 -1.30 3.43
CA LYS A 184 19.59 -1.47 3.58
C LYS A 184 19.95 -2.94 3.89
N ASN A 185 21.21 -3.28 3.77
CA ASN A 185 21.76 -4.60 4.15
C ASN A 185 21.01 -5.83 3.54
N PRO A 186 21.03 -6.03 2.22
CA PRO A 186 21.67 -5.24 1.17
C PRO A 186 20.85 -4.03 0.75
N ASN A 187 21.51 -2.99 0.17
CA ASN A 187 20.81 -1.84 -0.40
C ASN A 187 19.91 -2.30 -1.55
N VAL A 188 18.68 -1.81 -1.58
CA VAL A 188 17.69 -2.16 -2.58
C VAL A 188 17.77 -1.20 -3.77
N ASP A 189 17.85 -1.72 -5.00
CA ASP A 189 17.93 -0.94 -6.23
C ASP A 189 16.56 -0.52 -6.76
N ALA A 190 15.53 -1.35 -6.54
CA ALA A 190 14.16 -1.06 -6.92
C ALA A 190 13.17 -1.85 -6.06
N ILE A 191 11.94 -1.33 -5.89
CA ILE A 191 10.88 -1.99 -5.15
C ILE A 191 9.62 -2.10 -6.00
N PHE A 192 8.94 -3.26 -5.89
CA PHE A 192 7.67 -3.54 -6.53
C PHE A 192 6.60 -3.88 -5.52
N GLY A 193 5.40 -3.34 -5.73
CA GLY A 193 4.20 -3.63 -4.96
C GLY A 193 3.00 -3.81 -5.87
N LEU A 194 2.00 -4.54 -5.40
CA LEU A 194 0.71 -4.66 -6.08
C LEU A 194 -0.44 -4.48 -5.09
N HIS A 195 -1.60 -4.09 -5.61
CA HIS A 195 -2.86 -4.09 -4.86
C HIS A 195 -3.96 -4.78 -5.67
N ILE A 196 -4.67 -5.73 -5.06
CA ILE A 196 -5.86 -6.34 -5.66
C ILE A 196 -7.00 -5.31 -5.73
N ARG A 197 -7.80 -5.34 -6.79
CA ARG A 197 -8.95 -4.44 -6.94
C ARG A 197 -10.20 -5.22 -7.30
N SER A 198 -11.21 -5.11 -6.44
CA SER A 198 -12.50 -5.78 -6.60
C SER A 198 -13.35 -5.29 -7.79
N ASN A 199 -12.96 -4.17 -8.41
CA ASN A 199 -13.65 -3.57 -9.56
C ASN A 199 -12.87 -3.68 -10.88
N TYR A 200 -11.77 -4.41 -10.92
CA TYR A 200 -11.04 -4.75 -12.13
C TYR A 200 -11.12 -6.24 -12.41
N GLU A 201 -11.31 -6.62 -13.66
CA GLU A 201 -11.48 -8.02 -14.05
C GLU A 201 -10.20 -8.83 -13.84
N VAL A 202 -10.34 -10.07 -13.36
CA VAL A 202 -9.26 -11.05 -13.29
C VAL A 202 -8.55 -11.16 -14.66
N GLY A 203 -7.24 -11.34 -14.63
CA GLY A 203 -6.40 -11.39 -15.83
C GLY A 203 -5.99 -10.01 -16.35
N THR A 204 -6.43 -8.90 -15.73
CA THR A 204 -6.02 -7.55 -16.09
C THR A 204 -5.08 -6.93 -15.06
N ILE A 205 -4.15 -6.10 -15.53
CA ILE A 205 -3.26 -5.29 -14.72
C ILE A 205 -3.46 -3.82 -15.09
N HIS A 206 -3.56 -2.97 -14.07
CA HIS A 206 -3.75 -1.55 -14.27
C HIS A 206 -2.63 -0.77 -13.60
N TYR A 207 -2.12 0.26 -14.29
CA TYR A 207 -1.02 1.08 -13.81
C TYR A 207 -1.15 2.54 -14.25
N LYS A 208 -0.37 3.43 -13.64
CA LYS A 208 -0.14 4.80 -14.10
C LYS A 208 1.31 5.17 -13.82
N LYS A 209 1.98 5.86 -14.72
CA LYS A 209 3.28 6.51 -14.48
C LYS A 209 3.08 7.76 -13.63
N GLY A 210 4.07 8.12 -12.83
CA GLY A 210 3.96 9.27 -11.93
C GLY A 210 2.97 9.05 -10.80
N GLY A 211 2.30 10.09 -10.35
CA GLY A 211 1.35 10.03 -9.24
C GLY A 211 0.17 9.11 -9.54
N THR A 212 0.05 8.01 -8.83
CA THR A 212 -1.01 7.00 -9.02
C THR A 212 -2.03 6.96 -7.89
N MET A 213 -1.59 7.23 -6.64
CA MET A 213 -2.45 7.46 -5.48
C MET A 213 -1.99 8.73 -4.76
N ALA A 214 -2.94 9.48 -4.18
CA ALA A 214 -2.67 10.79 -3.64
C ALA A 214 -1.87 10.77 -2.33
N ALA A 215 -1.08 11.81 -2.10
CA ALA A 215 -0.70 12.18 -0.75
C ALA A 215 -1.94 12.46 0.09
N VAL A 216 -1.84 12.12 1.36
CA VAL A 216 -2.85 12.41 2.37
C VAL A 216 -2.21 13.30 3.42
N ASP A 217 -2.62 14.54 3.47
CA ASP A 217 -2.25 15.44 4.55
C ASP A 217 -3.46 15.74 5.43
N ARG A 218 -3.23 15.78 6.73
CA ARG A 218 -4.13 16.38 7.72
C ARG A 218 -3.69 17.81 7.95
N PHE A 219 -4.61 18.75 7.97
CA PHE A 219 -4.30 20.10 8.41
C PHE A 219 -5.18 20.55 9.57
N ILE A 220 -4.61 21.40 10.41
CA ILE A 220 -5.27 22.04 11.55
C ILE A 220 -5.05 23.53 11.42
N VAL A 221 -6.13 24.30 11.45
CA VAL A 221 -6.06 25.75 11.53
C VAL A 221 -6.66 26.21 12.86
N GLN A 222 -5.89 26.99 13.60
CA GLN A 222 -6.34 27.66 14.80
C GLN A 222 -6.43 29.15 14.50
N VAL A 223 -7.59 29.76 14.82
CA VAL A 223 -7.82 31.18 14.63
C VAL A 223 -8.09 31.80 16.00
N LYS A 224 -7.38 32.88 16.31
CA LYS A 224 -7.51 33.66 17.52
C LYS A 224 -8.08 35.04 17.20
N GLY A 225 -9.16 35.37 17.87
CA GLY A 225 -9.80 36.66 17.85
C GLY A 225 -9.83 37.30 19.25
N LYS A 226 -10.91 37.99 19.53
CA LYS A 226 -11.16 38.63 20.82
C LYS A 226 -12.63 38.45 21.19
N GLN A 227 -12.89 37.77 22.31
CA GLN A 227 -14.23 37.49 22.79
C GLN A 227 -15.00 38.78 23.11
N THR A 228 -16.29 38.80 22.77
CA THR A 228 -17.18 39.92 23.07
C THR A 228 -18.65 39.50 23.07
N HIS A 229 -19.52 40.42 23.51
CA HIS A 229 -20.97 40.26 23.46
C HIS A 229 -21.44 40.24 22.00
N GLY A 230 -22.21 39.22 21.58
CA GLY A 230 -22.67 39.04 20.19
C GLY A 230 -23.43 40.25 19.59
N GLY A 231 -24.13 41.06 20.42
CA GLY A 231 -24.75 42.32 20.00
C GLY A 231 -23.83 43.55 19.98
N ARG A 232 -22.50 43.33 20.29
CA ARG A 232 -21.49 44.42 20.28
C ARG A 232 -20.21 43.98 19.58
N PRO A 233 -20.30 43.51 18.35
CA PRO A 233 -19.15 42.92 17.64
C PRO A 233 -17.95 43.88 17.46
N TRP A 234 -18.18 45.18 17.42
CA TRP A 234 -17.12 46.19 17.31
C TRP A 234 -16.20 46.31 18.51
N GLN A 235 -16.49 45.59 19.64
CA GLN A 235 -15.66 45.57 20.82
C GLN A 235 -14.71 44.37 20.85
N GLY A 236 -14.82 43.46 19.87
CA GLY A 236 -14.02 42.22 19.75
C GLY A 236 -13.48 42.00 18.38
N VAL A 237 -13.00 40.80 18.13
CA VAL A 237 -12.56 40.29 16.81
C VAL A 237 -13.18 38.90 16.64
N ASP A 238 -13.97 38.69 15.61
CA ASP A 238 -14.75 37.48 15.41
C ASP A 238 -13.94 36.38 14.69
N PRO A 239 -13.45 35.34 15.41
CA PRO A 239 -12.68 34.27 14.78
C PRO A 239 -13.56 33.33 13.93
N ILE A 240 -14.88 33.30 14.12
CA ILE A 240 -15.80 32.52 13.29
C ILE A 240 -15.86 33.12 11.88
N LEU A 241 -16.01 34.46 11.80
CA LEU A 241 -15.99 35.16 10.51
C LEU A 241 -14.66 35.00 9.80
N ILE A 242 -13.53 35.13 10.54
CA ILE A 242 -12.19 34.91 9.99
C ILE A 242 -12.05 33.50 9.44
N SER A 243 -12.46 32.46 10.19
CA SER A 243 -12.42 31.06 9.75
C SER A 243 -13.23 30.84 8.47
N ALA A 244 -14.42 31.43 8.36
CA ALA A 244 -15.24 31.33 7.16
C ALA A 244 -14.52 31.91 5.92
N LYS A 245 -13.81 33.04 6.07
CA LYS A 245 -13.03 33.68 5.01
C LYS A 245 -11.79 32.88 4.63
N ILE A 246 -11.11 32.27 5.58
CA ILE A 246 -9.98 31.38 5.34
C ILE A 246 -10.44 30.14 4.56
N ILE A 247 -11.55 29.51 4.97
CA ILE A 247 -12.12 28.34 4.30
C ILE A 247 -12.49 28.65 2.84
N ASP A 248 -13.14 29.79 2.59
CA ASP A 248 -13.46 30.28 1.24
C ASP A 248 -12.17 30.52 0.43
N GLY A 249 -11.18 31.17 1.05
CA GLY A 249 -9.86 31.38 0.45
C GLY A 249 -9.16 30.07 0.04
N PHE A 250 -9.24 29.03 0.84
CA PHE A 250 -8.66 27.73 0.50
C PHE A 250 -9.27 27.11 -0.76
N GLN A 251 -10.58 27.29 -1.00
CA GLN A 251 -11.21 26.80 -2.24
C GLN A 251 -10.70 27.54 -3.47
N SER A 252 -10.30 28.81 -3.30
CA SER A 252 -9.72 29.59 -4.39
C SER A 252 -8.35 29.07 -4.84
N ILE A 253 -7.57 28.43 -3.95
CA ILE A 253 -6.29 27.78 -4.29
C ILE A 253 -6.53 26.71 -5.35
N ILE A 254 -7.47 25.81 -5.11
CA ILE A 254 -7.79 24.71 -6.02
C ILE A 254 -8.27 25.25 -7.37
N SER A 255 -9.18 26.22 -7.36
CA SER A 255 -9.81 26.70 -8.59
C SER A 255 -8.97 27.72 -9.38
N ARG A 256 -7.95 28.36 -8.78
CA ARG A 256 -7.21 29.48 -9.40
C ARG A 256 -5.69 29.33 -9.40
N ASN A 257 -5.11 28.51 -8.52
CA ASN A 257 -3.66 28.38 -8.42
C ASN A 257 -3.15 26.99 -8.87
N THR A 258 -3.99 25.94 -8.81
CA THR A 258 -3.57 24.60 -9.23
C THR A 258 -3.87 24.34 -10.70
N LYS A 259 -2.97 23.60 -11.38
CA LYS A 259 -3.13 23.21 -12.78
C LYS A 259 -3.85 21.85 -12.87
N LEU A 260 -5.17 21.89 -12.64
CA LEU A 260 -6.02 20.68 -12.58
C LEU A 260 -6.06 19.84 -13.87
N VAL A 261 -5.58 20.39 -14.99
CA VAL A 261 -5.45 19.63 -16.25
C VAL A 261 -4.29 18.64 -16.22
N ASP A 262 -3.30 18.85 -15.34
CA ASP A 262 -2.16 17.96 -15.18
C ASP A 262 -2.50 16.87 -14.15
N GLU A 263 -2.86 17.28 -12.93
CA GLU A 263 -3.21 16.33 -11.84
C GLU A 263 -4.31 16.93 -10.95
N ALA A 264 -5.05 16.05 -10.28
CA ALA A 264 -6.11 16.44 -9.35
C ALA A 264 -5.56 16.89 -7.99
N ALA A 265 -6.27 17.84 -7.36
CA ALA A 265 -6.05 18.22 -5.97
C ALA A 265 -7.38 18.50 -5.26
N VAL A 266 -7.41 18.26 -3.94
CA VAL A 266 -8.59 18.47 -3.09
C VAL A 266 -8.15 19.10 -1.77
N ILE A 267 -8.92 20.09 -1.30
CA ILE A 267 -8.89 20.61 0.08
C ILE A 267 -10.30 20.48 0.65
N SER A 268 -10.43 19.75 1.76
CA SER A 268 -11.73 19.59 2.44
C SER A 268 -11.59 19.88 3.92
N VAL A 269 -12.51 20.69 4.46
CA VAL A 269 -12.66 20.87 5.92
C VAL A 269 -13.69 19.85 6.40
N GLY A 270 -13.28 18.96 7.31
CA GLY A 270 -14.13 17.89 7.85
C GLY A 270 -14.71 18.21 9.22
N LYS A 271 -14.10 19.14 9.97
CA LYS A 271 -14.53 19.51 11.32
C LYS A 271 -14.25 20.99 11.58
N ILE A 272 -15.20 21.67 12.22
CA ILE A 272 -15.01 23.02 12.78
C ILE A 272 -15.55 23.04 14.22
N THR A 273 -14.82 23.68 15.12
CA THR A 273 -15.18 23.85 16.53
C THR A 273 -15.10 25.33 16.90
N ALA A 274 -16.21 25.91 17.32
CA ALA A 274 -16.31 27.34 17.61
C ALA A 274 -17.43 27.65 18.60
N GLY A 275 -17.15 28.50 19.60
CA GLY A 275 -18.13 29.07 20.52
C GLY A 275 -18.86 28.06 21.41
N THR A 276 -19.60 28.60 22.38
CA THR A 276 -20.39 27.82 23.37
C THR A 276 -21.82 28.30 23.49
N ARG A 277 -22.09 29.57 23.09
CA ARG A 277 -23.42 30.19 23.27
C ARG A 277 -23.71 31.17 22.11
N PHE A 278 -24.95 31.22 21.65
CA PHE A 278 -25.40 32.00 20.48
C PHE A 278 -25.15 33.52 20.57
N ASN A 279 -25.04 34.08 21.77
CA ASN A 279 -24.90 35.51 22.00
C ASN A 279 -23.49 35.93 22.47
N ILE A 280 -22.48 35.07 22.29
CA ILE A 280 -21.07 35.33 22.62
C ILE A 280 -20.23 35.06 21.34
N ILE A 281 -19.48 36.05 20.92
CA ILE A 281 -18.39 35.87 19.95
C ILE A 281 -17.23 35.19 20.71
N PRO A 282 -16.75 34.00 20.32
CA PRO A 282 -15.69 33.29 21.06
C PRO A 282 -14.32 33.97 20.90
N GLU A 283 -13.37 33.53 21.71
CA GLU A 283 -11.98 33.97 21.58
C GLU A 283 -11.22 33.20 20.49
N THR A 284 -11.56 31.93 20.31
CA THR A 284 -10.86 31.03 19.37
C THR A 284 -11.83 30.19 18.55
N THR A 285 -11.35 29.77 17.37
CA THR A 285 -11.93 28.68 16.57
C THR A 285 -10.84 27.74 16.11
N GLU A 286 -11.20 26.48 15.89
CA GLU A 286 -10.35 25.48 15.27
C GLU A 286 -11.10 24.77 14.16
N PHE A 287 -10.44 24.56 13.02
CA PHE A 287 -10.97 23.64 12.01
C PHE A 287 -9.88 22.71 11.49
N ILE A 288 -10.30 21.50 11.14
CA ILE A 288 -9.44 20.38 10.75
C ILE A 288 -9.92 19.86 9.40
N GLY A 289 -8.98 19.54 8.52
CA GLY A 289 -9.31 19.01 7.21
C GLY A 289 -8.22 18.14 6.60
N THR A 290 -8.40 17.84 5.34
CA THR A 290 -7.45 17.04 4.56
C THR A 290 -7.09 17.71 3.25
N ILE A 291 -5.83 17.52 2.83
CA ILE A 291 -5.34 17.85 1.49
C ILE A 291 -5.06 16.54 0.77
N ARG A 292 -5.44 16.45 -0.50
CA ARG A 292 -5.10 15.34 -1.39
C ARG A 292 -4.42 15.89 -2.64
N THR A 293 -3.26 15.36 -2.97
CA THR A 293 -2.49 15.80 -4.15
C THR A 293 -1.80 14.62 -4.82
N LEU A 294 -1.59 14.75 -6.13
CA LEU A 294 -0.95 13.74 -6.98
C LEU A 294 0.38 14.23 -7.58
N ASP A 295 0.74 15.48 -7.29
CA ASP A 295 1.99 16.11 -7.74
C ASP A 295 2.70 16.80 -6.57
N PRO A 296 4.00 16.56 -6.34
CA PRO A 296 4.74 17.13 -5.22
C PRO A 296 4.84 18.66 -5.26
N ASN A 297 4.99 19.25 -6.46
CA ASN A 297 5.11 20.70 -6.59
C ASN A 297 3.77 21.39 -6.32
N MET A 298 2.68 20.77 -6.79
CA MET A 298 1.32 21.22 -6.49
C MET A 298 1.02 21.17 -4.99
N ARG A 299 1.48 20.11 -4.29
CA ARG A 299 1.36 19.99 -2.83
C ARG A 299 2.07 21.14 -2.11
N THR A 300 3.31 21.42 -2.48
CA THR A 300 4.10 22.53 -1.92
C THR A 300 3.39 23.86 -2.14
N LEU A 301 2.96 24.14 -3.38
CA LEU A 301 2.21 25.35 -3.71
C LEU A 301 0.93 25.51 -2.87
N ILE A 302 0.16 24.43 -2.70
CA ILE A 302 -1.07 24.46 -1.90
C ILE A 302 -0.77 24.84 -0.46
N ILE A 303 0.21 24.21 0.17
CA ILE A 303 0.57 24.46 1.58
C ILE A 303 1.05 25.92 1.77
N GLU A 304 1.91 26.41 0.90
CA GLU A 304 2.39 27.79 0.94
C GLU A 304 1.23 28.82 0.78
N ARG A 305 0.29 28.54 -0.11
CA ARG A 305 -0.89 29.40 -0.29
C ARG A 305 -1.84 29.34 0.90
N MET A 306 -2.03 28.17 1.51
CA MET A 306 -2.83 28.02 2.73
C MET A 306 -2.23 28.82 3.89
N GLU A 307 -0.91 28.77 4.10
CA GLU A 307 -0.21 29.58 5.11
C GLU A 307 -0.42 31.08 4.87
N SER A 308 -0.21 31.52 3.62
CA SER A 308 -0.37 32.91 3.23
C SER A 308 -1.81 33.40 3.45
N ILE A 309 -2.82 32.60 3.11
CA ILE A 309 -4.24 32.93 3.33
C ILE A 309 -4.55 33.01 4.82
N CYS A 310 -4.12 32.03 5.63
CA CYS A 310 -4.32 32.05 7.08
C CYS A 310 -3.81 33.37 7.70
N THR A 311 -2.55 33.70 7.43
CA THR A 311 -1.89 34.87 8.01
C THR A 311 -2.53 36.17 7.54
N ASN A 312 -2.70 36.37 6.23
CA ASN A 312 -3.13 37.64 5.69
C ASN A 312 -4.64 37.92 5.92
N VAL A 313 -5.48 36.88 5.84
CA VAL A 313 -6.91 37.04 6.11
C VAL A 313 -7.10 37.34 7.59
N ALA A 314 -6.48 36.60 8.53
CA ALA A 314 -6.60 36.85 9.95
C ALA A 314 -6.15 38.29 10.30
N THR A 315 -4.99 38.72 9.77
CA THR A 315 -4.47 40.07 9.97
C THR A 315 -5.42 41.16 9.44
N ALA A 316 -6.00 40.95 8.25
CA ALA A 316 -6.95 41.91 7.64
C ALA A 316 -8.21 42.14 8.50
N TYR A 317 -8.60 41.15 9.31
CA TYR A 317 -9.73 41.23 10.24
C TYR A 317 -9.33 41.52 11.69
N GLY A 318 -8.03 41.78 11.95
CA GLY A 318 -7.49 42.11 13.28
C GLY A 318 -7.30 40.93 14.22
N GLY A 319 -7.25 39.71 13.70
CA GLY A 319 -6.98 38.48 14.44
C GLY A 319 -5.65 37.84 14.03
N GLU A 320 -5.43 36.63 14.54
CA GLU A 320 -4.28 35.78 14.25
C GLU A 320 -4.76 34.41 13.78
N ALA A 321 -4.02 33.75 12.88
CA ALA A 321 -4.25 32.35 12.53
C ALA A 321 -2.93 31.60 12.30
N SER A 322 -2.93 30.32 12.67
CA SER A 322 -1.82 29.40 12.43
C SER A 322 -2.32 28.16 11.67
N LEU A 323 -1.47 27.65 10.80
CA LEU A 323 -1.68 26.42 10.05
C LEU A 323 -0.65 25.36 10.51
N GLN A 324 -1.10 24.15 10.80
CA GLN A 324 -0.26 22.98 10.96
C GLN A 324 -0.65 21.94 9.90
N VAL A 325 0.33 21.37 9.21
CA VAL A 325 0.11 20.31 8.21
C VAL A 325 0.93 19.08 8.60
N GLU A 326 0.26 17.94 8.64
CA GLU A 326 0.83 16.64 9.00
C GLU A 326 0.70 15.69 7.80
N GLU A 327 1.81 15.26 7.21
CA GLU A 327 1.82 14.23 6.17
C GLU A 327 1.42 12.88 6.78
N GLN A 328 0.33 12.29 6.30
CA GLN A 328 -0.14 10.96 6.71
C GLN A 328 0.36 9.88 5.75
N THR A 329 0.32 10.14 4.43
CA THR A 329 0.96 9.33 3.39
C THR A 329 1.52 10.25 2.31
N ALA A 330 2.65 9.85 1.72
CA ALA A 330 3.21 10.52 0.55
C ALA A 330 2.43 10.16 -0.73
N ILE A 331 2.80 10.75 -1.87
CA ILE A 331 2.24 10.37 -3.17
C ILE A 331 2.80 9.01 -3.57
N THR A 332 1.94 8.04 -3.86
CA THR A 332 2.38 6.79 -4.52
C THR A 332 2.80 7.15 -5.94
N PHE A 333 4.11 7.28 -6.14
CA PHE A 333 4.70 7.83 -7.35
C PHE A 333 5.53 6.77 -8.09
N ASN A 334 4.99 6.25 -9.19
CA ASN A 334 5.69 5.27 -10.01
C ASN A 334 6.79 5.92 -10.85
N ASP A 335 8.04 5.48 -10.66
CA ASP A 335 9.17 5.92 -11.48
C ASP A 335 8.94 5.56 -12.95
N SER A 336 8.91 6.57 -13.82
CA SER A 336 8.54 6.39 -15.23
C SER A 336 9.52 5.50 -15.98
N ASN A 337 10.83 5.57 -15.68
CA ASN A 337 11.84 4.75 -16.33
C ASN A 337 11.73 3.29 -15.89
N LEU A 338 11.50 3.06 -14.59
CA LEU A 338 11.28 1.73 -14.05
C LEU A 338 10.00 1.11 -14.64
N VAL A 339 8.92 1.87 -14.74
CA VAL A 339 7.68 1.41 -15.38
C VAL A 339 7.93 1.01 -16.83
N ASP A 340 8.58 1.87 -17.64
CA ASP A 340 8.88 1.56 -19.05
C ASP A 340 9.72 0.30 -19.20
N LYS A 341 10.70 0.12 -18.33
CA LYS A 341 11.56 -1.05 -18.29
C LYS A 341 10.80 -2.34 -17.98
N MET A 342 9.79 -2.26 -17.10
CA MET A 342 9.08 -3.44 -16.58
C MET A 342 7.75 -3.74 -17.27
N LEU A 343 7.19 -2.82 -18.07
CA LEU A 343 5.96 -3.08 -18.84
C LEU A 343 6.01 -4.34 -19.69
N PRO A 344 7.11 -4.64 -20.43
CA PRO A 344 7.19 -5.88 -21.20
C PRO A 344 7.05 -7.16 -20.37
N SER A 345 7.46 -7.13 -19.09
CA SER A 345 7.30 -8.26 -18.16
C SER A 345 5.84 -8.52 -17.83
N LEU A 346 5.05 -7.45 -17.64
CA LEU A 346 3.61 -7.54 -17.39
C LEU A 346 2.90 -8.05 -18.65
N GLU A 347 3.21 -7.45 -19.81
CA GLU A 347 2.63 -7.81 -21.12
C GLU A 347 2.89 -9.28 -21.50
N LYS A 348 4.07 -9.80 -21.15
CA LYS A 348 4.43 -11.20 -21.37
C LYS A 348 3.55 -12.17 -20.59
N VAL A 349 3.07 -11.78 -19.42
CA VAL A 349 2.26 -12.64 -18.54
C VAL A 349 0.78 -12.57 -18.90
N VAL A 350 0.22 -11.38 -19.08
CA VAL A 350 -1.23 -11.21 -19.26
C VAL A 350 -1.66 -10.83 -20.67
N GLY A 351 -0.73 -10.58 -21.58
CA GLY A 351 -1.00 -10.00 -22.90
C GLY A 351 -1.10 -8.47 -22.85
N LYS A 352 -0.64 -7.83 -23.92
CA LYS A 352 -0.56 -6.35 -24.00
C LYS A 352 -1.93 -5.67 -23.83
N GLU A 353 -2.98 -6.27 -24.35
CA GLU A 353 -4.37 -5.78 -24.26
C GLU A 353 -4.95 -5.77 -22.82
N ASN A 354 -4.35 -6.57 -21.95
CA ASN A 354 -4.74 -6.70 -20.55
C ASN A 354 -3.90 -5.85 -19.60
N VAL A 355 -2.86 -5.18 -20.11
CA VAL A 355 -2.08 -4.18 -19.37
C VAL A 355 -2.65 -2.80 -19.68
N ARG A 356 -3.39 -2.21 -18.73
CA ARG A 356 -4.24 -1.04 -18.95
C ARG A 356 -3.76 0.17 -18.14
N ILE A 357 -3.73 1.34 -18.78
CA ILE A 357 -3.49 2.60 -18.08
C ILE A 357 -4.75 2.98 -17.30
N ARG A 358 -4.59 3.34 -16.03
CA ARG A 358 -5.67 3.82 -15.16
C ARG A 358 -5.58 5.31 -14.88
N LYS A 359 -6.68 5.90 -14.42
CA LYS A 359 -6.66 7.23 -13.78
C LYS A 359 -6.13 7.10 -12.36
N ALA A 360 -5.47 8.16 -11.88
CA ALA A 360 -5.10 8.28 -10.47
C ALA A 360 -6.32 8.29 -9.54
N THR A 361 -6.09 7.98 -8.26
CA THR A 361 -7.13 8.04 -7.22
C THR A 361 -6.69 8.91 -6.05
N THR A 362 -7.66 9.38 -5.28
CA THR A 362 -7.42 10.21 -4.10
C THR A 362 -7.28 9.42 -2.80
N GLY A 363 -7.25 8.07 -2.85
CA GLY A 363 -6.84 7.19 -1.74
C GLY A 363 -5.35 7.33 -1.45
N GLY A 364 -4.93 7.06 -0.21
CA GLY A 364 -3.53 6.98 0.19
C GLY A 364 -3.02 5.53 0.14
N GLU A 365 -1.70 5.37 0.16
CA GLU A 365 -0.97 4.09 0.20
C GLU A 365 0.44 4.36 0.74
N ASP A 366 0.83 3.69 1.82
CA ASP A 366 2.10 3.98 2.48
C ASP A 366 3.33 3.36 1.79
N PHE A 367 3.13 2.50 0.76
CA PHE A 367 4.18 2.12 -0.19
C PHE A 367 4.90 3.34 -0.77
N SER A 368 4.23 4.47 -0.82
CA SER A 368 4.74 5.76 -1.22
C SER A 368 6.01 6.19 -0.48
N TYR A 369 6.18 5.78 0.77
CA TYR A 369 7.38 6.10 1.54
C TYR A 369 8.61 5.33 1.03
N PHE A 370 8.47 4.07 0.61
CA PHE A 370 9.56 3.36 -0.08
C PHE A 370 9.93 4.06 -1.38
N GLN A 371 8.92 4.56 -2.12
CA GLN A 371 9.14 5.26 -3.40
C GLN A 371 9.78 6.64 -3.23
N LYS A 372 9.77 7.24 -2.03
CA LYS A 372 10.57 8.44 -1.72
C LYS A 372 12.06 8.13 -1.62
N GLU A 373 12.43 6.91 -1.26
CA GLU A 373 13.82 6.51 -1.00
C GLU A 373 14.48 5.87 -2.23
N ILE A 374 13.72 5.06 -2.98
CA ILE A 374 14.22 4.29 -4.13
C ILE A 374 13.19 4.22 -5.26
N PRO A 375 13.61 3.96 -6.52
CA PRO A 375 12.68 3.73 -7.62
C PRO A 375 11.69 2.62 -7.29
N GLY A 376 10.39 2.90 -7.43
CA GLY A 376 9.34 1.93 -7.15
C GLY A 376 8.28 1.87 -8.26
N PHE A 377 7.69 0.69 -8.42
CA PHE A 377 6.56 0.48 -9.31
C PHE A 377 5.43 -0.26 -8.58
N TYR A 378 4.31 0.45 -8.40
CA TYR A 378 3.08 -0.04 -7.79
C TYR A 378 2.00 -0.17 -8.85
N PHE A 379 1.38 -1.34 -8.96
CA PHE A 379 0.34 -1.63 -9.95
C PHE A 379 -0.85 -2.32 -9.31
N PHE A 380 -1.95 -2.44 -10.08
CA PHE A 380 -3.21 -2.97 -9.57
C PHE A 380 -3.59 -4.23 -10.32
N LEU A 381 -3.90 -5.28 -9.55
CA LEU A 381 -4.31 -6.59 -10.05
C LEU A 381 -5.84 -6.70 -10.04
N GLY A 382 -6.42 -7.26 -11.10
CA GLY A 382 -7.85 -7.53 -11.17
C GLY A 382 -8.27 -8.65 -10.22
N GLY A 383 -9.37 -8.41 -9.48
CA GLY A 383 -9.99 -9.35 -8.54
C GLY A 383 -11.51 -9.49 -8.73
N MET A 384 -12.05 -9.05 -9.86
CA MET A 384 -13.46 -9.19 -10.21
C MET A 384 -13.63 -10.28 -11.27
N THR A 385 -14.61 -11.16 -11.09
CA THR A 385 -14.96 -12.16 -12.11
C THR A 385 -15.26 -11.48 -13.44
N PRO A 386 -14.64 -11.90 -14.55
CA PRO A 386 -14.86 -11.31 -15.85
C PRO A 386 -16.34 -11.28 -16.26
N GLY A 387 -16.78 -10.14 -16.80
CA GLY A 387 -18.16 -9.90 -17.19
C GLY A 387 -19.13 -9.61 -16.04
N ASN A 388 -18.69 -9.67 -14.80
CA ASN A 388 -19.49 -9.25 -13.66
C ASN A 388 -19.58 -7.71 -13.61
N LYS A 389 -20.79 -7.18 -13.37
CA LYS A 389 -21.02 -5.73 -13.21
C LYS A 389 -21.13 -5.31 -11.74
N LYS A 390 -21.22 -6.26 -10.82
CA LYS A 390 -21.35 -6.02 -9.39
C LYS A 390 -20.01 -6.34 -8.72
N PHE A 391 -19.49 -5.39 -8.00
CA PHE A 391 -18.33 -5.54 -7.13
C PHE A 391 -18.67 -4.98 -5.75
N TYR A 392 -17.89 -5.36 -4.76
CA TYR A 392 -18.00 -4.84 -3.41
C TYR A 392 -16.76 -3.99 -3.11
N PRO A 393 -16.96 -2.70 -2.76
CA PRO A 393 -15.84 -1.80 -2.52
C PRO A 393 -14.93 -2.26 -1.37
N HIS A 394 -13.67 -1.90 -1.46
CA HIS A 394 -12.73 -2.04 -0.34
C HIS A 394 -13.24 -1.32 0.90
N HIS A 395 -12.81 -1.74 2.09
CA HIS A 395 -13.19 -1.22 3.41
C HIS A 395 -14.70 -1.36 3.71
N THR A 396 -15.37 -2.31 3.06
CA THR A 396 -16.78 -2.60 3.34
C THR A 396 -16.97 -4.02 3.89
N PRO A 397 -18.02 -4.24 4.70
CA PRO A 397 -18.34 -5.57 5.26
C PRO A 397 -18.61 -6.66 4.22
N ASP A 398 -18.90 -6.28 3.01
CA ASP A 398 -19.27 -7.18 1.91
C ASP A 398 -18.12 -7.39 0.90
N PHE A 399 -16.93 -6.84 1.15
CA PHE A 399 -15.78 -6.95 0.27
C PHE A 399 -15.46 -8.41 -0.06
N THR A 400 -15.32 -8.70 -1.34
CA THR A 400 -14.91 -10.01 -1.87
C THR A 400 -14.12 -9.83 -3.15
N ILE A 401 -13.29 -10.82 -3.46
CA ILE A 401 -12.54 -10.91 -4.73
C ILE A 401 -12.66 -12.32 -5.32
N ASP A 402 -12.42 -12.43 -6.61
CA ASP A 402 -12.26 -13.69 -7.33
C ASP A 402 -10.84 -14.21 -7.17
N GLU A 403 -10.69 -15.37 -6.52
CA GLU A 403 -9.38 -15.96 -6.18
C GLU A 403 -8.61 -16.46 -7.42
N SER A 404 -9.27 -16.66 -8.55
CA SER A 404 -8.62 -17.10 -9.79
C SER A 404 -7.60 -16.08 -10.34
N GLY A 405 -7.66 -14.83 -9.85
CA GLY A 405 -6.69 -13.78 -10.17
C GLY A 405 -5.35 -13.89 -9.44
N LEU A 406 -5.27 -14.64 -8.34
CA LEU A 406 -4.09 -14.67 -7.46
C LEU A 406 -2.85 -15.19 -8.17
N ILE A 407 -3.00 -16.25 -8.97
CA ILE A 407 -1.89 -16.83 -9.72
C ILE A 407 -1.28 -15.85 -10.74
N THR A 408 -2.08 -14.92 -11.27
CA THR A 408 -1.58 -13.84 -12.13
C THR A 408 -0.60 -12.95 -11.39
N GLY A 409 -0.88 -12.59 -10.14
CA GLY A 409 0.04 -11.83 -9.29
C GLY A 409 1.36 -12.57 -9.06
N VAL A 410 1.31 -13.88 -8.80
CA VAL A 410 2.51 -14.73 -8.64
C VAL A 410 3.33 -14.75 -9.93
N LYS A 411 2.69 -14.98 -11.08
CA LYS A 411 3.37 -15.00 -12.40
C LYS A 411 4.04 -13.66 -12.72
N VAL A 412 3.35 -12.55 -12.46
CA VAL A 412 3.84 -11.20 -12.74
C VAL A 412 5.04 -10.86 -11.89
N PHE A 413 4.97 -10.99 -10.56
CA PHE A 413 6.11 -10.71 -9.70
C PHE A 413 7.31 -11.60 -10.01
N THR A 414 7.07 -12.89 -10.30
CA THR A 414 8.13 -13.82 -10.71
C THR A 414 8.80 -13.36 -12.01
N GLN A 415 8.02 -13.00 -13.03
CA GLN A 415 8.54 -12.55 -14.33
C GLN A 415 9.31 -11.24 -14.19
N MET A 416 8.75 -10.26 -13.46
CA MET A 416 9.43 -8.98 -13.19
C MET A 416 10.77 -9.19 -12.48
N THR A 417 10.82 -10.12 -11.53
CA THR A 417 12.05 -10.43 -10.77
C THR A 417 13.12 -10.98 -11.71
N PHE A 418 12.79 -11.97 -12.56
CA PHE A 418 13.75 -12.51 -13.50
C PHE A 418 14.22 -11.46 -14.53
N ASP A 419 13.29 -10.68 -15.08
CA ASP A 419 13.63 -9.69 -16.10
C ASP A 419 14.42 -8.51 -15.51
N PHE A 420 14.19 -8.11 -14.24
CA PHE A 420 14.96 -7.05 -13.60
C PHE A 420 16.38 -7.48 -13.20
N LEU A 421 16.52 -8.69 -12.65
CA LEU A 421 17.80 -9.16 -12.11
C LEU A 421 18.73 -9.74 -13.17
N ASN A 422 18.20 -10.17 -14.33
CA ASN A 422 19.00 -10.76 -15.40
C ASN A 422 19.33 -9.78 -16.55
N GLN A 423 19.19 -8.47 -16.30
CA GLN A 423 19.49 -7.38 -17.26
C GLN A 423 20.91 -6.85 -17.13
#